data_82f562ae420b1b901772fb6f2e3b8e2c
#
_entry.id   82f562ae420b1b901772fb6f2e3b8e2c
#
_cell.length_a   1.000
_cell.length_b   1.000
_cell.length_c   1.000
_cell.angle_alpha   90.00
_cell.angle_beta   90.00
_cell.angle_gamma   90.00
#
_symmetry.space_group_name_H-M   'P 1'
#
loop_
_entity.id
_entity.type
_entity.pdbx_description
1 polymer ?
#
loop_
_entity_poly.entity_id
_entity_poly.type
_entity_poly.pdbx_seq_one_letter_code
_entity_poly.pdbx_strand_id
1 'polypeptide(L)' 'MRGSETGELVFEDCEVPAENLVSSEGKGVYILMRGLDSERLILAAGALGIHQAAMDESLYYTSERKQFDKKLIEH' A
#
# COMPACT_ATOMS: atom_id res chain seq x y z
N MET A 1 -3.66 5.70 -8.58
CA MET A 1 -2.75 4.77 -9.30
C MET A 1 -3.55 4.04 -10.37
N ARG A 2 -3.00 3.91 -11.59
CA ARG A 2 -3.76 3.29 -12.71
C ARG A 2 -3.88 1.77 -12.62
N GLY A 3 -3.10 1.11 -11.80
CA GLY A 3 -3.14 -0.33 -11.57
C GLY A 3 -3.97 -0.76 -10.36
N SER A 4 -4.65 0.16 -9.69
CA SER A 4 -5.54 -0.11 -8.56
C SER A 4 -6.94 0.36 -8.91
N GLU A 5 -7.87 -0.56 -8.95
CA GLU A 5 -9.27 -0.27 -9.21
C GLU A 5 -9.95 0.27 -7.95
N THR A 6 -10.78 1.28 -8.12
CA THR A 6 -11.66 1.80 -7.07
C THR A 6 -13.09 1.70 -7.58
N GLY A 7 -13.94 1.01 -6.85
CA GLY A 7 -15.30 0.72 -7.25
C GLY A 7 -16.28 0.83 -6.08
N GLU A 8 -17.53 0.72 -6.40
CA GLU A 8 -18.65 0.64 -5.45
C GLU A 8 -19.01 -0.84 -5.24
N LEU A 9 -19.28 -1.20 -3.98
CA LEU A 9 -19.84 -2.51 -3.63
C LEU A 9 -21.35 -2.35 -3.44
N VAL A 10 -22.12 -3.05 -4.24
CA VAL A 10 -23.59 -3.03 -4.18
C VAL A 10 -24.07 -4.38 -3.65
N PHE A 11 -24.93 -4.34 -2.64
CA PHE A 11 -25.54 -5.53 -2.03
C PHE A 11 -27.06 -5.42 -2.19
N GLU A 12 -27.65 -6.36 -2.91
CA GLU A 12 -29.10 -6.46 -3.11
C GLU A 12 -29.56 -7.81 -2.58
N ASP A 13 -30.45 -7.80 -1.59
CA ASP A 13 -31.01 -9.00 -0.95
C ASP A 13 -29.97 -10.06 -0.57
N CYS A 14 -28.80 -9.59 -0.09
CA CYS A 14 -27.70 -10.45 0.28
C CYS A 14 -27.86 -10.97 1.71
N GLU A 15 -28.26 -12.22 1.85
CA GLU A 15 -28.36 -12.88 3.15
C GLU A 15 -26.99 -13.24 3.70
N VAL A 16 -26.73 -12.86 4.94
CA VAL A 16 -25.47 -13.16 5.65
C VAL A 16 -25.79 -13.81 6.99
N PRO A 17 -25.10 -14.90 7.37
CA PRO A 17 -25.29 -15.52 8.68
C PRO A 17 -25.07 -14.53 9.83
N ALA A 18 -25.92 -14.59 10.85
CA ALA A 18 -25.87 -13.64 11.98
C ALA A 18 -24.55 -13.69 12.75
N GLU A 19 -23.88 -14.85 12.79
CA GLU A 19 -22.58 -15.04 13.40
C GLU A 19 -21.44 -14.27 12.69
N ASN A 20 -21.65 -13.83 11.46
CA ASN A 20 -20.69 -13.02 10.71
C ASN A 20 -20.77 -11.52 11.08
N LEU A 21 -21.68 -11.16 11.98
CA LEU A 21 -21.79 -9.78 12.45
C LEU A 21 -20.56 -9.37 13.26
N VAL A 22 -19.79 -8.45 12.74
CA VAL A 22 -18.61 -7.90 13.40
C VAL A 22 -19.02 -6.79 14.36
N SER A 23 -19.13 -7.08 15.66
CA SER A 23 -19.61 -6.17 16.71
C SER A 23 -21.15 -6.12 16.76
N SER A 24 -21.77 -4.96 16.73
CA SER A 24 -23.22 -4.79 16.77
C SER A 24 -23.73 -3.95 15.61
N GLU A 25 -25.02 -4.07 15.33
CA GLU A 25 -25.68 -3.27 14.29
C GLU A 25 -25.44 -1.77 14.48
N GLY A 26 -25.24 -1.06 13.37
CA GLY A 26 -24.99 0.38 13.35
C GLY A 26 -23.57 0.81 13.75
N LYS A 27 -22.65 -0.12 14.08
CA LYS A 27 -21.28 0.18 14.47
C LYS A 27 -20.24 0.10 13.33
N GLY A 28 -20.67 -0.15 12.11
CA GLY A 28 -19.76 -0.32 10.95
C GLY A 28 -18.79 0.84 10.76
N VAL A 29 -19.28 2.08 10.81
CA VAL A 29 -18.42 3.28 10.68
C VAL A 29 -17.38 3.35 11.79
N TYR A 30 -17.74 3.03 13.03
CA TYR A 30 -16.81 3.02 14.15
C TYR A 30 -15.70 1.97 13.97
N ILE A 31 -16.05 0.77 13.51
CA ILE A 31 -15.10 -0.31 13.23
C ILE A 31 -14.14 0.12 12.11
N LEU A 32 -14.69 0.70 11.03
CA LEU A 32 -13.90 1.20 9.90
C LEU A 32 -12.89 2.27 10.37
N MET A 33 -13.32 3.25 11.15
CA MET A 33 -12.44 4.31 11.62
C MET A 33 -11.30 3.79 12.52
N ARG A 34 -11.57 2.82 13.38
CA ARG A 34 -10.53 2.16 14.17
C ARG A 34 -9.55 1.37 13.31
N GLY A 35 -10.04 0.74 12.24
CA GLY A 35 -9.19 0.03 11.28
C GLY A 35 -8.22 0.94 10.55
N LEU A 36 -8.67 2.15 10.19
CA LEU A 36 -7.85 3.11 9.44
C LEU A 36 -6.56 3.54 10.17
N ASP A 37 -6.56 3.63 11.49
CA ASP A 37 -5.37 3.99 12.25
C ASP A 37 -4.25 2.94 12.11
N SER A 38 -4.62 1.67 12.20
CA SER A 38 -3.69 0.55 11.97
C SER A 38 -3.28 0.44 10.51
N GLU A 39 -4.21 0.63 9.59
CA GLU A 39 -3.98 0.57 8.16
C GLU A 39 -2.96 1.63 7.70
N ARG A 40 -3.06 2.85 8.18
CA ARG A 40 -2.11 3.93 7.86
C ARG A 40 -0.68 3.56 8.25
N LEU A 41 -0.49 2.91 9.40
CA LEU A 41 0.82 2.43 9.82
C LEU A 41 1.34 1.31 8.90
N ILE A 42 0.49 0.36 8.54
CA ILE A 42 0.83 -0.76 7.66
C ILE A 42 1.17 -0.27 6.25
N LEU A 43 0.41 0.69 5.72
CA LEU A 43 0.68 1.30 4.42
C LEU A 43 2.04 2.02 4.35
N ALA A 44 2.49 2.59 5.46
CA ALA A 44 3.82 3.21 5.55
C ALA A 44 4.95 2.18 5.32
N ALA A 45 4.77 0.94 5.73
CA ALA A 45 5.73 -0.13 5.47
C ALA A 45 5.85 -0.45 3.96
N GLY A 46 4.75 -0.39 3.22
CA GLY A 46 4.76 -0.52 1.76
C GLY A 46 5.55 0.59 1.07
N ALA A 47 5.37 1.84 1.51
CA ALA A 47 6.14 2.98 1.01
C ALA A 47 7.65 2.83 1.30
N LEU A 48 8.01 2.32 2.50
CA LEU A 48 9.40 2.04 2.85
C LEU A 48 10.02 0.97 1.93
N GLY A 49 9.27 -0.08 1.60
CA GLY A 49 9.72 -1.10 0.64
C GLY A 49 9.99 -0.53 -0.76
N ILE A 50 9.14 0.38 -1.23
CA ILE A 50 9.35 1.07 -2.51
C ILE A 50 10.61 1.95 -2.47
N HIS A 51 10.83 2.67 -1.38
CA HIS A 51 12.05 3.48 -1.19
C HIS A 51 13.31 2.60 -1.21
N GLN A 52 13.29 1.47 -0.52
CA GLN A 52 14.42 0.54 -0.51
C GLN A 52 14.72 0.01 -1.92
N ALA A 53 13.72 -0.46 -2.63
CA ALA A 53 13.88 -0.95 -3.99
C ALA A 53 14.43 0.13 -4.94
N ALA A 54 13.92 1.37 -4.84
CA ALA A 54 14.42 2.48 -5.65
C ALA A 54 15.88 2.83 -5.32
N MET A 55 16.27 2.75 -4.05
CA MET A 55 17.66 2.95 -3.63
C MET A 55 18.58 1.87 -4.21
N ASP A 56 18.21 0.61 -4.07
CA ASP A 56 19.00 -0.53 -4.55
C ASP A 56 19.20 -0.45 -6.07
N GLU A 57 18.15 -0.17 -6.84
CA GLU A 57 18.25 0.03 -8.29
C GLU A 57 19.12 1.24 -8.67
N SER A 58 19.02 2.33 -7.92
CA SER A 58 19.82 3.53 -8.15
C SER A 58 21.30 3.26 -7.89
N LEU A 59 21.63 2.58 -6.80
CA LEU A 59 23.00 2.20 -6.47
C LEU A 59 23.57 1.24 -7.51
N TYR A 60 22.79 0.25 -7.92
CA TYR A 60 23.19 -0.68 -8.97
C TYR A 60 23.48 0.08 -10.27
N TYR A 61 22.53 0.87 -10.76
CA TYR A 61 22.66 1.61 -12.01
C TYR A 61 23.86 2.56 -11.98
N THR A 62 24.05 3.33 -10.92
CA THR A 62 25.15 4.29 -10.80
C THR A 62 26.52 3.61 -10.68
N SER A 63 26.57 2.37 -10.15
CA SER A 63 27.79 1.58 -10.07
C SER A 63 28.20 0.96 -11.41
N GLU A 64 27.27 0.79 -12.36
CA GLU A 64 27.53 0.19 -13.67
C GLU A 64 27.65 1.25 -14.78
N ARG A 65 26.80 2.26 -14.76
CA ARG A 65 26.75 3.29 -15.81
C ARG A 65 27.96 4.21 -15.75
N LYS A 66 28.64 4.36 -16.90
CA LYS A 66 29.77 5.28 -17.08
C LYS A 66 29.35 6.50 -17.89
N GLN A 67 29.83 7.66 -17.48
CA GLN A 67 29.80 8.92 -18.21
C GLN A 67 31.12 9.67 -17.92
N PHE A 68 31.70 10.36 -18.93
CA PHE A 68 32.97 11.09 -18.79
C PHE A 68 34.10 10.21 -18.22
N ASP A 69 34.17 8.96 -18.72
CA ASP A 69 35.17 7.93 -18.36
C ASP A 69 35.16 7.46 -16.88
N LYS A 70 34.12 7.82 -16.12
CA LYS A 70 33.90 7.40 -14.74
C LYS A 70 32.53 6.77 -14.55
N LYS A 71 32.37 5.95 -13.52
CA LYS A 71 31.06 5.48 -13.08
C LYS A 71 30.28 6.65 -12.47
N LEU A 72 28.94 6.66 -12.63
CA LEU A 72 28.13 7.75 -12.09
C LEU A 72 28.29 7.93 -10.58
N ILE A 73 28.50 6.84 -9.86
CA ILE A 73 28.70 6.86 -8.41
C ILE A 73 30.01 7.55 -7.98
N GLU A 74 30.95 7.77 -8.91
CA GLU A 74 32.26 8.41 -8.65
C GLU A 74 32.22 9.94 -8.86
N HIS A 75 31.06 10.47 -9.28
CA HIS A 75 30.83 11.90 -9.47
C HIS A 75 30.14 12.49 -8.24
#